data_525edea7e4accd34d609d232b57040bd
#
_entry.id   525edea7e4accd34d609d232b57040bd
#
_cell.length_a   1.000
_cell.length_b   1.000
_cell.length_c   1.000
_cell.angle_alpha   90.00
_cell.angle_beta   90.00
_cell.angle_gamma   90.00
#
_symmetry.space_group_name_H-M   'P 1'
#
loop_
_entity.id
_entity.type
_entity.pdbx_description
1 polymer ?
#
loop_
_entity_poly.entity_id
_entity_poly.type
_entity_poly.pdbx_seq_one_letter_code
_entity_poly.pdbx_strand_id
1 'polypeptide(L)'
;MNKSVGIIMGSASDLPVMEGAQKVLRELGVACEMTVVSAHRTPERMVEYARGAAERGIGVIIAGAGGAAHLPGMTASLTPLPVIGVPIKSRNSIDGWDSAVSYTHLTLPTIREVE
;
A
#
# COMPACT_ATOMS: atom_id res chain seq x y z
N MET A 1 -17.28 12.60 9.63
CA MET A 1 -16.38 13.00 8.56
C MET A 1 -15.90 11.80 7.78
N ASN A 2 -15.99 11.89 6.48
CA ASN A 2 -15.56 10.80 5.63
C ASN A 2 -14.04 10.81 5.48
N LYS A 3 -13.44 9.67 5.69
CA LYS A 3 -12.01 9.51 5.48
C LYS A 3 -11.76 8.96 4.08
N SER A 4 -10.61 9.28 3.52
CA SER A 4 -10.21 8.78 2.22
C SER A 4 -9.26 7.60 2.36
N VAL A 5 -9.01 6.94 1.25
CA VAL A 5 -8.07 5.83 1.17
C VAL A 5 -6.84 6.28 0.39
N GLY A 6 -5.67 6.03 0.93
CA GLY A 6 -4.42 6.29 0.23
C GLY A 6 -3.96 5.02 -0.47
N ILE A 7 -3.74 5.10 -1.77
CA ILE A 7 -3.22 3.98 -2.55
C ILE A 7 -1.80 4.35 -2.96
N ILE A 8 -0.83 3.56 -2.52
CA ILE A 8 0.57 3.80 -2.87
C ILE A 8 1.15 2.58 -3.56
N MET A 9 2.15 2.83 -4.38
CA MET A 9 2.84 1.79 -5.13
C MET A 9 4.28 2.17 -5.33
N GLY A 10 5.15 1.19 -5.46
CA GLY A 10 6.59 1.42 -5.57
C GLY A 10 7.06 1.84 -6.96
N SER A 11 6.25 1.64 -7.97
CA SER A 11 6.60 1.96 -9.35
C SER A 11 5.35 2.27 -10.16
N ALA A 12 5.50 3.15 -11.14
CA ALA A 12 4.40 3.46 -12.06
C ALA A 12 3.97 2.22 -12.85
N SER A 13 4.84 1.22 -12.98
CA SER A 13 4.49 -0.03 -13.65
C SER A 13 3.45 -0.85 -12.88
N ASP A 14 3.24 -0.54 -11.61
CA ASP A 14 2.24 -1.21 -10.78
C ASP A 14 0.85 -0.60 -10.94
N LEU A 15 0.77 0.53 -11.63
CA LEU A 15 -0.46 1.27 -11.79
C LEU A 15 -1.64 0.44 -12.33
N PRO A 16 -1.48 -0.39 -13.37
CA PRO A 16 -2.60 -1.18 -13.86
C PRO A 16 -3.24 -2.08 -12.81
N VAL A 17 -2.43 -2.64 -11.92
CA VAL A 17 -2.93 -3.49 -10.83
C VAL A 17 -3.65 -2.64 -9.78
N MET A 18 -3.04 -1.52 -9.39
CA MET A 18 -3.59 -0.67 -8.34
C MET A 18 -4.83 0.11 -8.78
N GLU A 19 -4.99 0.31 -10.08
CA GLU A 19 -6.21 0.92 -10.60
C GLU A 19 -7.45 0.07 -10.32
N GLY A 20 -7.28 -1.23 -10.15
CA GLY A 20 -8.38 -2.11 -9.75
C GLY A 20 -8.94 -1.73 -8.39
N ALA A 21 -8.08 -1.42 -7.44
CA ALA A 21 -8.52 -0.97 -6.12
C ALA A 21 -9.22 0.39 -6.21
N GLN A 22 -8.67 1.29 -7.00
CA GLN A 22 -9.27 2.61 -7.20
C GLN A 22 -10.68 2.50 -7.79
N LYS A 23 -10.85 1.63 -8.76
CA LYS A 23 -12.15 1.43 -9.41
C LYS A 23 -13.20 0.95 -8.40
N VAL A 24 -12.85 -0.04 -7.60
CA VAL A 24 -13.78 -0.57 -6.58
C VAL A 24 -14.14 0.51 -5.57
N LEU A 25 -13.17 1.28 -5.11
CA LEU A 25 -13.42 2.34 -4.16
C LEU A 25 -14.34 3.42 -4.73
N ARG A 26 -14.16 3.77 -6.00
CA ARG A 26 -15.04 4.72 -6.67
C ARG A 26 -16.46 4.20 -6.78
N GLU A 27 -16.63 2.94 -7.10
CA GLU A 27 -17.94 2.31 -7.16
C GLU A 27 -18.64 2.32 -5.80
N LEU A 28 -17.87 2.25 -4.73
CA LEU A 28 -18.39 2.29 -3.36
C LEU A 28 -18.58 3.72 -2.85
N GLY A 29 -18.23 4.72 -3.64
CA GLY A 29 -18.36 6.12 -3.23
C GLY A 29 -17.28 6.56 -2.24
N VAL A 30 -16.15 5.86 -2.19
CA VAL A 30 -15.05 6.19 -1.27
C VAL A 30 -14.00 7.01 -1.99
N ALA A 31 -13.66 8.16 -1.43
CA ALA A 31 -12.61 9.01 -1.98
C ALA A 31 -11.24 8.34 -1.80
N CYS A 32 -10.41 8.44 -2.81
CA CYS A 32 -9.07 7.87 -2.74
C CYS A 32 -8.07 8.72 -3.51
N GLU A 33 -6.79 8.59 -3.14
CA GLU A 33 -5.68 9.20 -3.88
C GLU A 33 -4.68 8.11 -4.22
N MET A 34 -3.99 8.26 -5.34
CA MET A 34 -2.97 7.32 -5.77
C MET A 34 -1.64 8.05 -5.91
N THR A 35 -0.60 7.47 -5.37
CA THR A 35 0.73 8.08 -5.37
C THR A 35 1.80 7.02 -5.54
N VAL A 36 2.82 7.31 -6.34
CA VAL A 36 3.98 6.45 -6.46
C VAL A 36 5.02 6.88 -5.44
N VAL A 37 5.35 6.00 -4.51
CA VAL A 37 6.40 6.24 -3.52
C VAL A 37 7.22 4.95 -3.40
N SER A 38 8.51 5.05 -3.48
CA SER A 38 9.36 3.87 -3.43
C SER A 38 10.16 3.85 -2.14
N ALA A 39 10.13 2.71 -1.44
CA ALA A 39 10.93 2.52 -0.25
C ALA A 39 12.44 2.57 -0.54
N HIS A 40 12.84 2.22 -1.74
CA HIS A 40 14.26 2.17 -2.15
C HIS A 40 14.72 3.39 -2.93
N ARG A 41 13.87 3.92 -3.81
CA ARG A 41 14.22 5.06 -4.67
C ARG A 41 13.93 6.40 -4.04
N THR A 42 12.81 6.52 -3.33
CA THR A 42 12.37 7.77 -2.72
C THR A 42 11.94 7.55 -1.27
N PRO A 43 12.87 7.09 -0.40
CA PRO A 43 12.52 6.75 0.98
C PRO A 43 11.98 7.94 1.77
N GLU A 44 12.52 9.13 1.55
CA GLU A 44 12.04 10.33 2.24
C GLU A 44 10.60 10.65 1.88
N ARG A 45 10.23 10.48 0.62
CA ARG A 45 8.87 10.71 0.18
C ARG A 45 7.91 9.71 0.80
N MET A 46 8.35 8.47 0.92
CA MET A 46 7.56 7.42 1.56
C MET A 46 7.34 7.74 3.04
N VAL A 47 8.38 8.19 3.74
CA VAL A 47 8.29 8.58 5.15
C VAL A 47 7.32 9.74 5.33
N GLU A 48 7.43 10.77 4.51
CA GLU A 48 6.53 11.92 4.56
C GLU A 48 5.08 11.52 4.31
N TYR A 49 4.88 10.66 3.32
CA TYR A 49 3.55 10.18 3.00
C TYR A 49 2.94 9.44 4.19
N ALA A 50 3.67 8.48 4.74
CA ALA A 50 3.17 7.67 5.84
C ALA A 50 2.88 8.50 7.10
N ARG A 51 3.77 9.40 7.43
CA ARG A 51 3.61 10.22 8.64
C ARG A 51 2.50 11.26 8.52
N GLY A 52 2.31 11.79 7.32
CA GLY A 52 1.29 12.82 7.11
C GLY A 52 -0.09 12.30 6.73
N ALA A 53 -0.23 11.01 6.47
CA ALA A 53 -1.47 10.47 5.93
C ALA A 53 -2.68 10.70 6.83
N ALA A 54 -2.56 10.41 8.11
CA ALA A 54 -3.68 10.58 9.04
C ALA A 54 -4.12 12.05 9.14
N GLU A 55 -3.19 12.97 9.10
CA GLU A 55 -3.49 14.40 9.16
C GLU A 55 -4.22 14.90 7.92
N ARG A 56 -3.98 14.26 6.78
CA ARG A 56 -4.66 14.60 5.54
C ARG A 56 -6.04 13.97 5.40
N GLY A 57 -6.50 13.25 6.43
CA GLY A 57 -7.82 12.63 6.40
C GLY A 57 -7.84 11.24 5.79
N ILE A 58 -6.69 10.61 5.64
CA ILE A 58 -6.60 9.23 5.16
C ILE A 58 -6.90 8.29 6.33
N GLY A 59 -7.79 7.34 6.12
CA GLY A 59 -8.18 6.38 7.14
C GLY A 59 -7.51 5.02 7.01
N VAL A 60 -7.09 4.67 5.79
CA VAL A 60 -6.41 3.39 5.52
C VAL A 60 -5.51 3.58 4.31
N ILE A 61 -4.40 2.85 4.28
CA ILE A 61 -3.46 2.88 3.17
C ILE A 61 -3.44 1.50 2.51
N ILE A 62 -3.57 1.48 1.19
CA ILE A 62 -3.40 0.26 0.39
C ILE A 62 -2.06 0.40 -0.32
N ALA A 63 -1.14 -0.50 -0.01
CA ALA A 63 0.22 -0.43 -0.53
C ALA A 63 0.54 -1.62 -1.41
N GLY A 64 0.87 -1.38 -2.67
CA GLY A 64 1.24 -2.41 -3.62
C GLY A 64 2.73 -2.43 -3.88
N ALA A 65 3.32 -3.61 -3.88
CA ALA A 65 4.73 -3.77 -4.19
C ALA A 65 5.02 -5.14 -4.78
N GLY A 66 5.89 -5.16 -5.76
CA GLY A 66 6.41 -6.40 -6.33
C GLY A 66 7.66 -6.84 -5.60
N GLY A 67 8.16 -8.03 -5.95
CA GLY A 67 9.35 -8.60 -5.32
C GLY A 67 9.16 -8.79 -3.83
N ALA A 68 10.13 -8.35 -3.05
CA ALA A 68 10.14 -8.49 -1.60
C ALA A 68 9.34 -7.39 -0.91
N ALA A 69 8.21 -7.10 -1.22
CA ALA A 69 7.18 -6.19 -0.64
C ALA A 69 7.60 -5.34 0.59
N HIS A 70 8.65 -4.56 0.46
CA HIS A 70 9.14 -3.71 1.56
C HIS A 70 8.24 -2.51 1.83
N LEU A 71 7.60 -1.98 0.79
CA LEU A 71 6.79 -0.77 0.92
C LEU A 71 5.67 -0.89 1.96
N PRO A 72 4.85 -1.95 1.95
CA PRO A 72 3.79 -2.06 2.95
C PRO A 72 4.30 -2.09 4.38
N GLY A 73 5.35 -2.86 4.63
CA GLY A 73 5.90 -2.99 5.98
C GLY A 73 6.54 -1.71 6.48
N MET A 74 7.31 -1.05 5.64
CA MET A 74 7.93 0.21 6.00
C MET A 74 6.89 1.29 6.24
N THR A 75 5.86 1.34 5.41
CA THR A 75 4.76 2.27 5.61
C THR A 75 4.04 2.01 6.92
N ALA A 76 3.74 0.76 7.21
CA ALA A 76 3.05 0.38 8.44
C ALA A 76 3.84 0.77 9.70
N SER A 77 5.16 0.76 9.62
CA SER A 77 6.01 1.15 10.75
C SER A 77 6.00 2.66 11.03
N LEU A 78 5.52 3.46 10.09
CA LEU A 78 5.59 4.93 10.15
C LEU A 78 4.23 5.62 10.31
N THR A 79 3.17 4.86 10.38
CA THR A 79 1.82 5.43 10.49
C THR A 79 0.98 4.63 11.49
N PRO A 80 0.08 5.29 12.24
CA PRO A 80 -0.87 4.57 13.07
C PRO A 80 -2.04 3.97 12.27
N LEU A 81 -2.13 4.28 10.98
CA LEU A 81 -3.23 3.81 10.14
C LEU A 81 -3.05 2.35 9.76
N PRO A 82 -4.15 1.63 9.53
CA PRO A 82 -4.06 0.29 8.94
C PRO A 82 -3.44 0.36 7.55
N VAL A 83 -2.57 -0.58 7.24
CA VAL A 83 -1.94 -0.69 5.93
C VAL A 83 -2.26 -2.07 5.37
N ILE A 84 -2.92 -2.08 4.23
CA ILE A 84 -3.26 -3.31 3.52
C ILE A 84 -2.24 -3.48 2.39
N GLY A 85 -1.49 -4.54 2.44
CA GLY A 85 -0.51 -4.82 1.41
C GLY A 85 -1.10 -5.62 0.25
N VAL A 86 -0.69 -5.27 -0.95
CA VAL A 86 -1.10 -5.98 -2.17
C VAL A 86 0.16 -6.52 -2.83
N PRO A 87 0.38 -7.84 -2.80
CA PRO A 87 1.51 -8.42 -3.50
C PRO A 87 1.28 -8.34 -5.00
N ILE A 88 2.25 -7.79 -5.71
CA ILE A 88 2.17 -7.62 -7.16
C ILE A 88 3.15 -8.57 -7.81
N LYS A 89 2.66 -9.34 -8.77
CA LYS A 89 3.51 -10.25 -9.51
C LYS A 89 4.53 -9.45 -10.33
N SER A 90 5.78 -9.78 -10.21
CA SER A 90 6.87 -9.15 -10.95
C SER A 90 7.67 -10.20 -11.70
N ARG A 91 8.57 -9.74 -12.56
CA ARG A 91 9.47 -10.61 -13.31
C ARG A 91 10.28 -11.54 -12.43
N ASN A 92 10.65 -11.06 -11.26
CA ASN A 92 11.55 -11.75 -10.35
C ASN A 92 10.82 -12.48 -9.22
N SER A 93 9.52 -12.48 -9.23
CA SER A 93 8.74 -13.20 -8.22
C SER A 93 7.91 -14.30 -8.87
N ILE A 94 7.71 -15.37 -8.13
CA ILE A 94 6.92 -16.49 -8.59
C ILE A 94 5.49 -16.28 -8.09
N ASP A 95 4.63 -15.80 -8.99
CA ASP A 95 3.21 -15.53 -8.70
C ASP A 95 2.99 -14.59 -7.51
N GLY A 96 3.89 -13.63 -7.34
CA GLY A 96 3.79 -12.70 -6.22
C GLY A 96 4.19 -13.29 -4.88
N TRP A 97 4.77 -14.48 -4.88
CA TRP A 97 5.12 -15.21 -3.67
C TRP A 97 6.08 -14.46 -2.77
N ASP A 98 7.11 -13.85 -3.35
CA ASP A 98 8.09 -13.10 -2.57
C ASP A 98 7.44 -11.94 -1.82
N SER A 99 6.51 -11.26 -2.47
CA SER A 99 5.78 -10.17 -1.85
C SER A 99 4.88 -10.67 -0.72
N ALA A 100 4.18 -11.76 -0.95
CA ALA A 100 3.32 -12.36 0.07
C ALA A 100 4.12 -12.86 1.27
N VAL A 101 5.26 -13.49 1.04
CA VAL A 101 6.12 -13.97 2.13
C VAL A 101 6.67 -12.82 2.96
N SER A 102 7.17 -11.77 2.32
CA SER A 102 7.70 -10.60 3.04
C SER A 102 6.68 -9.99 3.98
N TYR A 103 5.45 -9.92 3.57
CA TYR A 103 4.41 -9.31 4.32
C TYR A 103 3.75 -10.24 5.33
N THR A 104 3.86 -11.56 5.19
CA THR A 104 3.42 -12.46 6.25
C THR A 104 4.32 -12.43 7.47
N HIS A 105 5.55 -11.97 7.33
CA HIS A 105 6.45 -11.77 8.47
C HIS A 105 6.21 -10.45 9.20
N LEU A 106 5.43 -9.58 8.61
CA LEU A 106 5.09 -8.29 9.20
C LEU A 106 3.75 -8.42 9.90
N THR A 107 3.67 -7.90 11.08
CA THR A 107 2.40 -7.91 11.79
C THR A 107 1.56 -6.75 11.29
N LEU A 108 0.75 -7.01 10.30
CA LEU A 108 -0.21 -6.04 9.78
C LEU A 108 -1.58 -6.44 10.30
N PRO A 109 -2.05 -5.82 11.38
CA PRO A 109 -3.30 -6.25 12.04
C PRO A 109 -4.49 -6.32 11.10
N THR A 110 -4.55 -5.42 10.15
CA THR A 110 -5.64 -5.35 9.18
C THR A 110 -5.75 -6.62 8.35
N ILE A 111 -4.62 -7.20 7.97
CA ILE A 111 -4.62 -8.41 7.16
C ILE A 111 -5.17 -9.59 7.95
N ARG A 112 -4.82 -9.69 9.23
CA ARG A 112 -5.32 -10.74 10.08
C ARG A 112 -6.81 -10.66 10.31
N GLU A 113 -7.32 -9.46 10.43
CA GLU A 113 -8.74 -9.24 10.67
C GLU A 113 -9.60 -9.54 9.46
N VAL A 114 -9.05 -9.40 8.28
CA VAL A 114 -9.78 -9.67 7.04
C VAL A 114 -9.91 -11.17 6.79
N GLU A 115 -9.00 -11.94 7.30
CA GLU A 115 -9.10 -13.39 7.19
C GLU A 115 -10.18 -13.96 8.10
#